data_b9c7f90ac3a6d760ff5e4c5b06a38ef7
#
_entry.id   b9c7f90ac3a6d760ff5e4c5b06a38ef7
#
_cell.length_a   1.000
_cell.length_b   1.000
_cell.length_c   1.000
_cell.angle_alpha   90.00
_cell.angle_beta   90.00
_cell.angle_gamma   90.00
#
_symmetry.space_group_name_H-M   'P 1'
#
loop_
_entity.id
_entity.type
_entity.pdbx_description
1 polymer ?
#
loop_
_entity_poly.entity_id
_entity_poly.type
_entity_poly.pdbx_seq_one_letter_code
_entity_poly.pdbx_strand_id
1 'polypeptide(L)'
;MHSTLSRLLVLLILLVSMGCEDEKTNETDNNLPESGTIHGAITFNGTWPETGQVLITLDTNYPPQGPPSGFEYLTAEGLTDGEYNYSFSNLSFRSYAAISVTYWPEGYPNGSYNSLGGNFQDMDITQDDPEMEINFSANFE
;
A
#
# COMPACT_ATOMS: atom_id res chain seq x y z
N MET A 1 3.23 47.10 63.73
CA MET A 1 2.84 45.67 63.46
C MET A 1 2.53 45.39 62.02
N HIS A 2 3.25 45.97 61.02
CA HIS A 2 3.00 45.74 59.57
C HIS A 2 4.21 45.08 58.83
N SER A 3 5.29 44.77 59.54
CA SER A 3 6.52 44.28 58.94
C SER A 3 6.58 42.77 58.78
N THR A 4 5.85 42.02 59.57
CA THR A 4 5.94 40.50 59.53
C THR A 4 5.00 39.89 58.49
N LEU A 5 3.90 40.55 58.14
CA LEU A 5 2.93 40.05 57.15
C LEU A 5 3.48 40.15 55.72
N SER A 6 4.25 41.23 55.44
CA SER A 6 4.87 41.44 54.13
C SER A 6 5.98 40.42 53.81
N ARG A 7 6.70 39.95 54.85
CA ARG A 7 7.75 38.93 54.65
C ARG A 7 7.21 37.54 54.47
N LEU A 8 6.04 37.23 55.01
CA LEU A 8 5.37 35.95 54.82
C LEU A 8 4.78 35.82 53.41
N LEU A 9 4.26 36.95 52.88
CA LEU A 9 3.68 36.96 51.51
C LEU A 9 4.76 36.77 50.42
N VAL A 10 5.96 37.35 50.63
CA VAL A 10 7.08 37.21 49.67
C VAL A 10 7.64 35.78 49.69
N LEU A 11 7.62 35.10 50.85
CA LEU A 11 8.10 33.73 50.95
C LEU A 11 7.13 32.73 50.31
N LEU A 12 5.82 33.03 50.28
CA LEU A 12 4.81 32.15 49.66
C LEU A 12 4.83 32.23 48.14
N ILE A 13 5.26 33.36 47.57
CA ILE A 13 5.32 33.54 46.11
C ILE A 13 6.57 32.81 45.50
N LEU A 14 7.62 32.60 46.29
CA LEU A 14 8.84 31.93 45.84
C LEU A 14 8.74 30.38 45.80
N LEU A 15 7.68 29.81 46.36
CA LEU A 15 7.45 28.35 46.40
C LEU A 15 6.60 27.82 45.22
N VAL A 16 6.09 28.69 44.36
CA VAL A 16 5.22 28.29 43.23
C VAL A 16 5.98 28.24 41.91
N SER A 17 7.26 28.58 41.88
CA SER A 17 8.09 28.56 40.63
C SER A 17 9.01 27.37 40.46
N MET A 18 8.80 26.30 41.22
CA MET A 18 9.52 25.05 41.01
C MET A 18 8.52 23.98 40.63
N GLY A 19 8.36 23.77 39.33
CA GLY A 19 7.70 22.54 38.88
C GLY A 19 6.82 22.75 37.65
N CYS A 20 7.44 22.91 36.54
CA CYS A 20 7.10 22.25 35.27
C CYS A 20 8.40 22.22 34.46
N GLU A 21 9.26 21.29 34.76
CA GLU A 21 10.07 20.71 33.70
C GLU A 21 9.10 19.96 32.85
N ASP A 22 8.73 20.57 31.71
CA ASP A 22 8.25 19.83 30.56
C ASP A 22 9.35 18.85 30.21
N GLU A 23 9.24 17.63 30.74
CA GLU A 23 9.84 16.49 30.08
C GLU A 23 9.26 16.52 28.68
N LYS A 24 10.03 17.11 27.74
CA LYS A 24 9.94 16.74 26.35
C LYS A 24 10.30 15.26 26.34
N THR A 25 9.31 14.42 26.52
CA THR A 25 9.32 13.09 25.95
C THR A 25 9.60 13.36 24.48
N ASN A 26 10.83 13.09 24.06
CA ASN A 26 11.13 12.78 22.69
C ASN A 26 10.32 11.50 22.43
N GLU A 27 9.03 11.66 22.12
CA GLU A 27 8.33 10.70 21.31
C GLU A 27 9.09 10.73 20.01
N THR A 28 10.08 9.85 19.89
CA THR A 28 10.56 9.37 18.62
C THR A 28 9.32 8.71 18.06
N ASP A 29 8.57 9.48 17.28
CA ASP A 29 7.43 9.00 16.51
C ASP A 29 8.05 8.00 15.51
N ASN A 30 8.24 6.77 15.99
CA ASN A 30 8.60 5.62 15.18
C ASN A 30 7.36 5.27 14.37
N ASN A 31 6.96 6.17 13.47
CA ASN A 31 5.92 5.97 12.49
C ASN A 31 6.45 5.02 11.40
N LEU A 32 6.85 3.83 11.84
CA LEU A 32 7.17 2.75 10.91
C LEU A 32 5.88 2.37 10.18
N PRO A 33 5.94 2.14 8.87
CA PRO A 33 4.78 1.72 8.12
C PRO A 33 4.22 0.40 8.68
N GLU A 34 2.89 0.30 8.74
CA GLU A 34 2.18 -0.91 9.20
C GLU A 34 1.87 -1.88 8.06
N SER A 35 1.96 -1.42 6.83
CA SER A 35 1.67 -2.19 5.61
C SER A 35 2.47 -1.66 4.44
N GLY A 36 2.51 -2.43 3.36
CA GLY A 36 3.20 -2.04 2.14
C GLY A 36 2.29 -1.82 0.94
N THR A 37 2.91 -1.46 -0.18
CA THR A 37 2.23 -1.18 -1.45
C THR A 37 3.07 -1.73 -2.61
N ILE A 38 2.41 -2.41 -3.56
CA ILE A 38 2.97 -2.73 -4.87
C ILE A 38 2.16 -1.97 -5.90
N HIS A 39 2.81 -1.19 -6.73
CA HIS A 39 2.16 -0.39 -7.76
C HIS A 39 2.98 -0.38 -9.05
N GLY A 40 2.41 0.15 -10.12
CA GLY A 40 3.13 0.28 -11.39
C GLY A 40 2.21 0.50 -12.57
N ALA A 41 2.77 0.39 -13.77
CA ALA A 41 2.08 0.52 -15.03
C ALA A 41 2.09 -0.80 -15.81
N ILE A 42 0.96 -1.12 -16.43
CA ILE A 42 0.82 -2.22 -17.38
C ILE A 42 0.68 -1.61 -18.78
N THR A 43 1.63 -1.89 -19.66
CA THR A 43 1.52 -1.52 -21.08
C THR A 43 0.72 -2.60 -21.81
N PHE A 44 -0.48 -2.26 -22.28
CA PHE A 44 -1.30 -3.18 -23.07
C PHE A 44 -1.00 -3.06 -24.55
N ASN A 45 -0.79 -4.22 -25.20
CA ASN A 45 -0.64 -4.33 -26.64
C ASN A 45 -1.80 -5.15 -27.24
N GLY A 46 -2.17 -4.84 -28.47
CA GLY A 46 -3.28 -5.50 -29.15
C GLY A 46 -4.60 -4.76 -28.95
N THR A 47 -5.70 -5.42 -29.29
CA THR A 47 -7.03 -4.81 -29.24
C THR A 47 -7.76 -5.25 -27.97
N TRP A 48 -8.25 -4.27 -27.20
CA TRP A 48 -9.06 -4.57 -26.02
C TRP A 48 -10.34 -5.31 -26.42
N PRO A 49 -10.72 -6.40 -25.75
CA PRO A 49 -11.89 -7.19 -26.10
C PRO A 49 -13.19 -6.41 -25.83
N GLU A 50 -14.19 -6.58 -26.70
CA GLU A 50 -15.52 -5.95 -26.53
C GLU A 50 -16.37 -6.62 -25.45
N THR A 51 -16.05 -7.87 -25.10
CA THR A 51 -16.78 -8.70 -24.11
C THR A 51 -15.82 -9.40 -23.16
N GLY A 52 -16.35 -10.00 -22.11
CA GLY A 52 -15.54 -10.67 -21.08
C GLY A 52 -14.99 -9.71 -20.05
N GLN A 53 -14.03 -10.18 -19.27
CA GLN A 53 -13.41 -9.43 -18.17
C GLN A 53 -11.90 -9.56 -18.20
N VAL A 54 -11.21 -8.47 -17.94
CA VAL A 54 -9.76 -8.45 -17.73
C VAL A 54 -9.50 -8.21 -16.25
N LEU A 55 -8.66 -9.05 -15.63
CA LEU A 55 -8.31 -8.94 -14.23
C LEU A 55 -6.80 -8.82 -14.07
N ILE A 56 -6.39 -8.04 -13.07
CA ILE A 56 -5.07 -8.14 -12.47
C ILE A 56 -5.20 -8.80 -11.10
N THR A 57 -4.31 -9.74 -10.79
CA THR A 57 -4.23 -10.39 -9.46
C THR A 57 -2.83 -10.29 -8.89
N LEU A 58 -2.75 -10.25 -7.56
CA LEU A 58 -1.53 -10.36 -6.78
C LEU A 58 -1.61 -11.63 -5.94
N ASP A 59 -0.65 -12.54 -6.11
CA ASP A 59 -0.64 -13.86 -5.50
C ASP A 59 0.62 -14.12 -4.67
N THR A 60 0.46 -14.82 -3.55
CA THR A 60 1.59 -15.25 -2.70
C THR A 60 2.22 -16.55 -3.15
N ASN A 61 1.60 -17.25 -4.09
CA ASN A 61 2.12 -18.50 -4.68
C ASN A 61 1.92 -18.46 -6.20
N TYR A 62 2.84 -19.06 -6.91
CA TYR A 62 2.68 -19.31 -8.35
C TYR A 62 3.09 -20.74 -8.70
N PRO A 63 2.23 -21.54 -9.35
CA PRO A 63 0.84 -21.25 -9.75
C PRO A 63 -0.06 -20.90 -8.54
N PRO A 64 -1.10 -20.06 -8.74
CA PRO A 64 -2.00 -19.62 -7.66
C PRO A 64 -2.64 -20.79 -6.92
N GLN A 65 -2.70 -20.69 -5.59
CA GLN A 65 -3.34 -21.68 -4.71
C GLN A 65 -4.28 -20.95 -3.76
N GLY A 66 -5.55 -20.91 -4.11
CA GLY A 66 -6.57 -20.19 -3.34
C GLY A 66 -6.85 -18.78 -3.86
N PRO A 67 -7.54 -17.95 -3.08
CA PRO A 67 -7.87 -16.59 -3.48
C PRO A 67 -6.61 -15.71 -3.55
N PRO A 68 -6.54 -14.75 -4.49
CA PRO A 68 -5.43 -13.81 -4.58
C PRO A 68 -5.39 -12.88 -3.35
N SER A 69 -4.20 -12.35 -3.05
CA SER A 69 -4.01 -11.34 -2.01
C SER A 69 -4.58 -9.97 -2.39
N GLY A 70 -4.68 -9.69 -3.68
CA GLY A 70 -5.31 -8.51 -4.25
C GLY A 70 -5.80 -8.81 -5.66
N PHE A 71 -6.88 -8.17 -6.06
CA PHE A 71 -7.35 -8.21 -7.45
C PHE A 71 -8.13 -6.96 -7.82
N GLU A 72 -8.14 -6.66 -9.11
CA GLU A 72 -8.91 -5.57 -9.69
C GLU A 72 -9.41 -5.95 -11.08
N TYR A 73 -10.63 -5.52 -11.42
CA TYR A 73 -11.13 -5.58 -12.79
C TYR A 73 -10.62 -4.37 -13.56
N LEU A 74 -9.98 -4.64 -14.68
CA LEU A 74 -9.46 -3.60 -15.56
C LEU A 74 -10.48 -3.29 -16.66
N THR A 75 -10.56 -2.04 -17.06
CA THR A 75 -11.47 -1.56 -18.13
C THR A 75 -10.71 -0.76 -19.17
N ALA A 76 -11.25 -0.71 -20.41
CA ALA A 76 -10.65 0.09 -21.47
C ALA A 76 -10.61 1.58 -21.14
N GLU A 77 -11.59 2.08 -20.37
CA GLU A 77 -11.66 3.47 -19.93
C GLU A 77 -10.57 3.85 -18.95
N GLY A 78 -10.00 2.85 -18.24
CA GLY A 78 -8.86 3.05 -17.34
C GLY A 78 -7.52 3.21 -18.03
N LEU A 79 -7.46 2.97 -19.36
CA LEU A 79 -6.25 3.13 -20.16
C LEU A 79 -5.97 4.60 -20.47
N THR A 80 -4.73 5.00 -20.33
CA THR A 80 -4.20 6.27 -20.80
C THR A 80 -3.00 5.97 -21.70
N ASP A 81 -3.07 6.32 -22.96
CA ASP A 81 -2.03 6.07 -23.97
C ASP A 81 -1.58 4.58 -24.04
N GLY A 82 -2.50 3.65 -23.79
CA GLY A 82 -2.23 2.21 -23.79
C GLY A 82 -1.66 1.66 -22.47
N GLU A 83 -1.55 2.48 -21.44
CA GLU A 83 -1.09 2.09 -20.12
C GLU A 83 -2.22 2.11 -19.10
N TYR A 84 -2.16 1.16 -18.17
CA TYR A 84 -3.04 1.09 -17.00
C TYR A 84 -2.19 1.16 -15.73
N ASN A 85 -2.44 2.18 -14.89
CA ASN A 85 -1.78 2.28 -13.60
C ASN A 85 -2.54 1.48 -12.56
N TYR A 86 -1.87 0.60 -11.84
CA TYR A 86 -2.45 -0.23 -10.78
C TYR A 86 -1.76 0.01 -9.44
N SER A 87 -2.46 -0.31 -8.34
CA SER A 87 -1.89 -0.23 -7.01
C SER A 87 -2.58 -1.22 -6.06
N PHE A 88 -1.80 -2.10 -5.47
CA PHE A 88 -2.21 -2.93 -4.34
C PHE A 88 -1.63 -2.33 -3.06
N SER A 89 -2.47 -1.76 -2.22
CA SER A 89 -2.09 -1.14 -0.96
C SER A 89 -2.55 -1.95 0.25
N ASN A 90 -2.11 -1.56 1.45
CA ASN A 90 -2.39 -2.27 2.71
C ASN A 90 -1.93 -3.73 2.70
N LEU A 91 -0.84 -4.00 2.01
CA LEU A 91 -0.25 -5.33 1.90
C LEU A 91 0.49 -5.71 3.18
N SER A 92 0.33 -6.96 3.62
CA SER A 92 1.15 -7.51 4.69
C SER A 92 2.61 -7.60 4.27
N PHE A 93 3.54 -7.36 5.18
CA PHE A 93 4.97 -7.55 4.95
C PHE A 93 5.28 -9.02 4.75
N ARG A 94 5.58 -9.38 3.50
CA ARG A 94 5.88 -10.75 3.07
C ARG A 94 6.34 -10.77 1.61
N SER A 95 6.76 -11.95 1.15
CA SER A 95 6.99 -12.21 -0.27
C SER A 95 5.66 -12.46 -1.01
N TYR A 96 5.55 -11.91 -2.21
CA TYR A 96 4.49 -12.15 -3.20
C TYR A 96 5.13 -12.74 -4.43
N ALA A 97 4.57 -13.84 -4.96
CA ALA A 97 5.20 -14.64 -6.00
C ALA A 97 4.82 -14.20 -7.43
N ALA A 98 3.66 -13.56 -7.60
CA ALA A 98 3.21 -13.15 -8.92
C ALA A 98 2.25 -11.98 -8.91
N ILE A 99 2.35 -11.13 -9.93
CA ILE A 99 1.27 -10.27 -10.43
C ILE A 99 0.93 -10.80 -11.82
N SER A 100 -0.34 -11.12 -12.07
CA SER A 100 -0.77 -11.62 -13.38
C SER A 100 -1.96 -10.87 -13.92
N VAL A 101 -2.00 -10.67 -15.24
CA VAL A 101 -3.15 -10.14 -15.96
C VAL A 101 -3.76 -11.25 -16.78
N THR A 102 -5.06 -11.45 -16.62
CA THR A 102 -5.82 -12.52 -17.28
C THR A 102 -7.07 -11.98 -17.96
N TYR A 103 -7.42 -12.55 -19.09
CA TYR A 103 -8.66 -12.28 -19.81
C TYR A 103 -9.62 -13.47 -19.69
N TRP A 104 -10.85 -13.21 -19.27
CA TRP A 104 -11.92 -14.16 -19.05
C TRP A 104 -13.08 -13.90 -20.02
N PRO A 105 -13.15 -14.62 -21.16
CA PRO A 105 -14.19 -14.39 -22.18
C PRO A 105 -15.62 -14.54 -21.65
N GLU A 106 -15.85 -15.51 -20.74
CA GLU A 106 -17.16 -15.80 -20.13
C GLU A 106 -17.39 -15.01 -18.83
N GLY A 107 -16.42 -14.17 -18.43
CA GLY A 107 -16.42 -13.45 -17.16
C GLY A 107 -15.96 -14.31 -15.98
N TYR A 108 -15.14 -13.71 -15.10
CA TYR A 108 -14.60 -14.37 -13.91
C TYR A 108 -15.73 -14.80 -12.93
N PRO A 109 -15.69 -16.01 -12.34
CA PRO A 109 -14.68 -17.07 -12.48
C PRO A 109 -15.07 -18.16 -13.49
N ASN A 110 -15.88 -17.87 -14.47
CA ASN A 110 -16.46 -18.85 -15.38
C ASN A 110 -15.54 -19.17 -16.58
N GLY A 111 -15.59 -20.42 -17.00
CA GLY A 111 -14.87 -20.89 -18.18
C GLY A 111 -13.35 -20.92 -18.01
N SER A 112 -12.66 -20.78 -19.14
CA SER A 112 -11.21 -20.69 -19.21
C SER A 112 -10.76 -19.25 -19.33
N TYR A 113 -9.50 -18.99 -18.97
CA TYR A 113 -8.89 -17.67 -19.14
C TYR A 113 -7.64 -17.76 -20.03
N ASN A 114 -7.29 -16.62 -20.61
CA ASN A 114 -6.03 -16.40 -21.30
C ASN A 114 -5.12 -15.56 -20.43
N SER A 115 -3.87 -15.99 -20.22
CA SER A 115 -2.85 -15.18 -19.57
C SER A 115 -2.36 -14.13 -20.56
N LEU A 116 -2.46 -12.85 -20.20
CA LEU A 116 -2.02 -11.74 -21.03
C LEU A 116 -0.59 -11.29 -20.71
N GLY A 117 -0.12 -11.52 -19.48
CA GLY A 117 1.21 -11.14 -19.01
C GLY A 117 1.28 -11.00 -17.50
N GLY A 118 2.42 -10.56 -16.98
CA GLY A 118 2.62 -10.38 -15.56
C GLY A 118 4.08 -10.29 -15.15
N ASN A 119 4.30 -10.14 -13.83
CA ASN A 119 5.59 -10.35 -13.18
C ASN A 119 5.52 -11.63 -12.35
N PHE A 120 6.43 -12.56 -12.58
CA PHE A 120 6.48 -13.89 -11.94
C PHE A 120 7.79 -14.08 -11.16
N GLN A 121 8.31 -12.98 -10.62
CA GLN A 121 9.47 -12.97 -9.73
C GLN A 121 9.03 -12.57 -8.33
N ASP A 122 9.68 -13.14 -7.33
CA ASP A 122 9.38 -12.82 -5.94
C ASP A 122 9.54 -11.32 -5.67
N MET A 123 8.55 -10.77 -4.98
CA MET A 123 8.44 -9.36 -4.61
C MET A 123 8.36 -9.30 -3.09
N ASP A 124 9.48 -8.95 -2.45
CA ASP A 124 9.57 -8.89 -1.00
C ASP A 124 9.18 -7.50 -0.49
N ILE A 125 8.05 -7.42 0.19
CA ILE A 125 7.60 -6.21 0.87
C ILE A 125 7.94 -6.33 2.35
N THR A 126 8.69 -5.38 2.84
CA THR A 126 9.17 -5.34 4.22
C THR A 126 8.87 -4.00 4.87
N GLN A 127 9.03 -3.93 6.19
CA GLN A 127 8.84 -2.67 6.91
C GLN A 127 9.91 -1.63 6.55
N ASP A 128 11.12 -2.09 6.19
CA ASP A 128 12.23 -1.21 5.78
C ASP A 128 12.12 -0.79 4.30
N ASP A 129 11.42 -1.60 3.47
CA ASP A 129 11.15 -1.34 2.06
C ASP A 129 9.66 -1.63 1.78
N PRO A 130 8.75 -0.72 2.16
CA PRO A 130 7.31 -0.95 2.13
C PRO A 130 6.68 -0.67 0.76
N GLU A 131 7.40 -0.08 -0.19
CA GLU A 131 6.89 0.26 -1.51
C GLU A 131 7.72 -0.40 -2.61
N MET A 132 7.03 -0.98 -3.59
CA MET A 132 7.67 -1.58 -4.76
C MET A 132 6.95 -1.17 -6.05
N GLU A 133 7.71 -0.66 -7.02
CA GLU A 133 7.21 -0.35 -8.35
C GLU A 133 7.53 -1.49 -9.32
N ILE A 134 6.50 -2.06 -9.98
CA ILE A 134 6.63 -3.13 -10.96
C ILE A 134 5.87 -2.73 -12.23
N ASN A 135 6.62 -2.54 -13.32
CA ASN A 135 6.08 -2.24 -14.64
C ASN A 135 6.25 -3.45 -15.56
N PHE A 136 5.22 -3.79 -16.32
CA PHE A 136 5.26 -4.92 -17.25
C PHE A 136 4.28 -4.74 -18.43
N SER A 137 4.34 -5.66 -19.38
CA SER A 137 3.44 -5.64 -20.54
C SER A 137 2.43 -6.77 -20.49
N ALA A 138 1.23 -6.51 -21.00
CA ALA A 138 0.17 -7.49 -21.23
C ALA A 138 -0.25 -7.44 -22.71
N ASN A 139 -0.50 -8.59 -23.33
CA ASN A 139 -0.74 -8.69 -24.76
C ASN A 139 -2.07 -9.41 -25.03
N PHE A 140 -2.97 -8.74 -25.73
CA PHE A 140 -4.12 -9.39 -26.36
C PHE A 140 -3.67 -10.02 -27.69
N GLU A 141 -4.04 -11.27 -27.89
CA GLU A 141 -3.80 -11.99 -29.16
C GLU A 141 -4.81 -11.57 -30.23
#